data_df7b2360b997768775a79aefee11b3d1
#
_entry.id   df7b2360b997768775a79aefee11b3d1
#
_cell.length_a   1.000
_cell.length_b   1.000
_cell.length_c   1.000
_cell.angle_alpha   90.00
_cell.angle_beta   90.00
_cell.angle_gamma   90.00
#
_symmetry.space_group_name_H-M   'P 1'
#
loop_
_entity.id
_entity.type
_entity.pdbx_description
1 polymer ?
#
loop_
_entity_poly.entity_id
_entity_poly.type
_entity_poly.pdbx_seq_one_letter_code
_entity_poly.pdbx_strand_id
1 'polypeptide(L)'
;LIFISIFLAVYVPQPNPYAILSASEFKTIFVHNTLTTRDDIQSALSWNKQCFWATCPNANLYIENRLPDYKVFTETNAKVTIGTDSLTSNWQLSIWEEIRTIRKYQSYLPLETLLTWATINGAEALGYEDRLGSITVGKRPGLVLVEGQDVLSHNNRISRLI
;
A
#
# COMPACT_ATOMS: atom_id res chain seq x y z
N LEU A 1 -1.09 -0.46 16.79
CA LEU A 1 -0.64 -1.42 15.76
C LEU A 1 -1.90 -2.01 15.14
N ILE A 2 -2.28 -1.54 13.97
CA ILE A 2 -3.38 -2.18 13.24
C ILE A 2 -2.74 -3.30 12.42
N PHE A 3 -2.91 -4.53 12.89
CA PHE A 3 -2.63 -5.71 12.09
C PHE A 3 -3.70 -5.79 11.00
N ILE A 4 -3.32 -5.49 9.77
CA ILE A 4 -4.19 -5.70 8.64
C ILE A 4 -3.87 -7.09 8.09
N SER A 5 -4.57 -8.08 8.60
CA SER A 5 -4.75 -9.33 7.86
C SER A 5 -5.72 -9.03 6.73
N ILE A 6 -5.18 -8.66 5.57
CA ILE A 6 -6.02 -8.45 4.39
C ILE A 6 -6.35 -9.83 3.85
N PHE A 7 -7.61 -10.23 4.01
CA PHE A 7 -8.15 -11.37 3.29
C PHE A 7 -8.03 -11.09 1.80
N LEU A 8 -7.35 -11.97 1.09
CA LEU A 8 -7.19 -11.98 -0.36
C LEU A 8 -8.56 -12.13 -1.01
N ALA A 9 -9.19 -11.04 -1.40
CA ALA A 9 -10.28 -11.10 -2.36
C ALA A 9 -9.66 -11.07 -3.76
N VAL A 10 -9.22 -12.23 -4.25
CA VAL A 10 -8.94 -12.41 -5.68
C VAL A 10 -10.29 -12.50 -6.37
N TYR A 11 -10.78 -11.37 -6.86
CA TYR A 11 -11.91 -11.37 -7.76
C TYR A 11 -11.37 -11.53 -9.19
N VAL A 12 -11.52 -12.74 -9.72
CA VAL A 12 -11.44 -12.97 -11.17
C VAL A 12 -12.81 -12.58 -11.74
N PRO A 13 -12.90 -11.63 -12.68
CA PRO A 13 -14.19 -11.28 -13.27
C PRO A 13 -14.80 -12.49 -13.97
N GLN A 14 -15.74 -13.16 -13.34
CA GLN A 14 -16.69 -14.05 -14.01
C GLN A 14 -17.93 -13.22 -14.29
N PRO A 15 -18.54 -13.32 -15.48
CA PRO A 15 -19.81 -12.68 -15.74
C PRO A 15 -20.88 -13.31 -14.84
N ASN A 16 -21.10 -12.70 -13.68
CA ASN A 16 -22.09 -13.16 -12.73
C ASN A 16 -23.37 -12.36 -12.93
N PRO A 17 -24.50 -12.98 -13.33
CA PRO A 17 -25.77 -12.31 -13.50
C PRO A 17 -26.37 -11.78 -12.16
N TYR A 18 -25.74 -12.05 -11.01
CA TYR A 18 -26.20 -11.61 -9.68
C TYR A 18 -25.40 -10.44 -9.10
N ALA A 19 -24.50 -9.81 -9.84
CA ALA A 19 -23.79 -8.60 -9.40
C ALA A 19 -24.71 -7.36 -9.41
N ILE A 20 -25.76 -7.37 -8.58
CA ILE A 20 -26.70 -6.25 -8.40
C ILE A 20 -26.18 -5.22 -7.38
N LEU A 21 -25.07 -5.49 -6.70
CA LEU A 21 -24.41 -4.49 -5.87
C LEU A 21 -23.55 -3.61 -6.75
N SER A 22 -23.88 -2.32 -6.85
CA SER A 22 -23.05 -1.38 -7.60
C SER A 22 -21.64 -1.40 -6.96
N ALA A 23 -20.65 -1.81 -7.73
CA ALA A 23 -19.26 -1.89 -7.29
C ALA A 23 -18.71 -0.55 -6.75
N SER A 24 -19.40 0.55 -7.06
CA SER A 24 -19.09 1.91 -6.63
C SER A 24 -19.25 2.19 -5.13
N GLU A 25 -19.91 1.30 -4.37
CA GLU A 25 -20.17 1.49 -2.94
C GLU A 25 -19.07 0.91 -2.04
N PHE A 26 -18.19 0.06 -2.57
CA PHE A 26 -17.19 -0.63 -1.78
C PHE A 26 -15.77 -0.27 -2.20
N LYS A 27 -14.91 -0.03 -1.20
CA LYS A 27 -13.47 0.09 -1.41
C LYS A 27 -12.91 -1.30 -1.73
N THR A 28 -12.16 -1.40 -2.83
CA THR A 28 -11.53 -2.64 -3.29
C THR A 28 -10.03 -2.53 -3.14
N ILE A 29 -9.39 -3.51 -2.50
CA ILE A 29 -7.93 -3.54 -2.31
C ILE A 29 -7.37 -4.78 -3.02
N PHE A 30 -6.56 -4.54 -4.05
CA PHE A 30 -5.77 -5.57 -4.72
C PHE A 30 -4.43 -5.71 -4.01
N VAL A 31 -4.00 -6.93 -3.70
CA VAL A 31 -2.78 -7.17 -2.91
C VAL A 31 -1.68 -7.79 -3.76
N HIS A 32 -0.41 -7.50 -3.42
CA HIS A 32 0.84 -7.91 -4.07
C HIS A 32 1.09 -7.24 -5.42
N ASN A 33 0.25 -7.48 -6.43
CA ASN A 33 0.24 -6.78 -7.72
C ASN A 33 1.52 -6.91 -8.56
N THR A 34 2.29 -7.98 -8.38
CA THR A 34 3.61 -8.19 -9.02
C THR A 34 3.56 -8.32 -10.53
N LEU A 35 2.39 -8.67 -11.08
CA LEU A 35 2.15 -8.85 -12.51
C LEU A 35 1.13 -7.85 -13.08
N THR A 36 0.64 -6.91 -12.28
CA THR A 36 -0.40 -5.96 -12.67
C THR A 36 0.11 -5.05 -13.80
N THR A 37 -0.66 -5.00 -14.88
CA THR A 37 -0.40 -4.16 -16.05
C THR A 37 -1.19 -2.85 -16.00
N ARG A 38 -0.88 -1.93 -16.93
CA ARG A 38 -1.66 -0.69 -17.13
C ARG A 38 -3.13 -1.00 -17.45
N ASP A 39 -3.37 -1.97 -18.30
CA ASP A 39 -4.72 -2.33 -18.75
C ASP A 39 -5.54 -2.92 -17.60
N ASP A 40 -4.90 -3.68 -16.69
CA ASP A 40 -5.56 -4.19 -15.48
C ASP A 40 -6.00 -3.04 -14.57
N ILE A 41 -5.13 -2.04 -14.36
CA ILE A 41 -5.45 -0.86 -13.54
C ILE A 41 -6.59 -0.07 -14.17
N GLN A 42 -6.54 0.19 -15.47
CA GLN A 42 -7.59 0.92 -16.16
C GLN A 42 -8.93 0.17 -16.15
N SER A 43 -8.90 -1.14 -16.35
CA SER A 43 -10.08 -2.00 -16.26
C SER A 43 -10.69 -1.97 -14.86
N ALA A 44 -9.86 -2.10 -13.81
CA ALA A 44 -10.31 -2.01 -12.43
C ALA A 44 -10.95 -0.63 -12.13
N LEU A 45 -10.31 0.46 -12.55
CA LEU A 45 -10.81 1.83 -12.34
C LEU A 45 -12.07 2.14 -13.17
N SER A 46 -12.27 1.48 -14.31
CA SER A 46 -13.52 1.61 -15.06
C SER A 46 -14.69 0.94 -14.36
N TRP A 47 -14.42 -0.16 -13.67
CA TRP A 47 -15.39 -0.91 -12.90
C TRP A 47 -15.67 -0.26 -11.54
N ASN A 48 -14.62 0.16 -10.80
CA ASN A 48 -14.76 0.79 -9.48
C ASN A 48 -13.70 1.88 -9.27
N LYS A 49 -14.15 3.11 -9.02
CA LYS A 49 -13.25 4.24 -8.74
C LYS A 49 -12.57 4.18 -7.36
N GLN A 50 -13.08 3.34 -6.45
CA GLN A 50 -12.54 3.16 -5.11
C GLN A 50 -11.58 1.95 -5.03
N CYS A 51 -10.73 1.79 -6.04
CA CYS A 51 -9.70 0.77 -6.06
C CYS A 51 -8.38 1.26 -5.45
N PHE A 52 -7.74 0.39 -4.68
CA PHE A 52 -6.43 0.57 -4.07
C PHE A 52 -5.55 -0.64 -4.37
N TRP A 53 -4.24 -0.42 -4.44
CA TRP A 53 -3.25 -1.47 -4.72
C TRP A 53 -2.26 -1.56 -3.57
N ALA A 54 -2.41 -2.57 -2.71
CA ALA A 54 -1.50 -2.83 -1.61
C ALA A 54 -0.27 -3.59 -2.11
N THR A 55 0.91 -3.01 -1.97
CA THR A 55 2.19 -3.68 -2.21
C THR A 55 2.80 -4.14 -0.89
N CYS A 56 3.38 -5.34 -0.89
CA CYS A 56 4.08 -5.93 0.25
C CYS A 56 5.51 -6.30 -0.17
N PRO A 57 6.40 -5.32 -0.33
CA PRO A 57 7.70 -5.49 -1.00
C PRO A 57 8.55 -6.65 -0.49
N ASN A 58 8.71 -6.77 0.83
CA ASN A 58 9.51 -7.85 1.41
C ASN A 58 8.87 -9.23 1.18
N ALA A 59 7.55 -9.34 1.36
CA ALA A 59 6.82 -10.57 1.08
C ALA A 59 6.87 -10.93 -0.41
N ASN A 60 6.72 -9.94 -1.30
CA ASN A 60 6.82 -10.16 -2.75
C ASN A 60 8.22 -10.67 -3.15
N LEU A 61 9.29 -10.11 -2.57
CA LEU A 61 10.64 -10.60 -2.81
C LEU A 61 10.86 -12.00 -2.24
N TYR A 62 10.32 -12.30 -1.07
CA TYR A 62 10.45 -13.60 -0.43
C TYR A 62 9.73 -14.70 -1.22
N ILE A 63 8.50 -14.45 -1.67
CA ILE A 63 7.64 -15.44 -2.33
C ILE A 63 7.96 -15.58 -3.81
N GLU A 64 8.12 -14.45 -4.52
CA GLU A 64 8.16 -14.40 -5.98
C GLU A 64 9.49 -13.88 -6.52
N ASN A 65 10.41 -13.43 -5.64
CA ASN A 65 11.65 -12.73 -6.01
C ASN A 65 11.40 -11.58 -7.01
N ARG A 66 10.29 -10.88 -6.85
CA ARG A 66 9.82 -9.83 -7.77
C ARG A 66 9.14 -8.70 -7.01
N LEU A 67 9.34 -7.47 -7.48
CA LEU A 67 8.53 -6.31 -7.10
C LEU A 67 7.56 -5.94 -8.22
N PRO A 68 6.43 -5.29 -7.91
CA PRO A 68 5.58 -4.67 -8.91
C PRO A 68 6.34 -3.64 -9.76
N ASP A 69 5.89 -3.42 -10.99
CA ASP A 69 6.35 -2.27 -11.78
C ASP A 69 5.65 -1.00 -11.29
N TYR A 70 6.28 -0.31 -10.34
CA TYR A 70 5.70 0.90 -9.74
C TYR A 70 5.52 2.06 -10.72
N LYS A 71 6.20 2.06 -11.89
CA LYS A 71 5.98 3.08 -12.93
C LYS A 71 4.55 3.02 -13.45
N VAL A 72 4.04 1.81 -13.68
CA VAL A 72 2.66 1.61 -14.14
C VAL A 72 1.66 2.25 -13.19
N PHE A 73 1.85 2.10 -11.88
CA PHE A 73 0.95 2.68 -10.89
C PHE A 73 1.07 4.21 -10.82
N THR A 74 2.27 4.77 -10.87
CA THR A 74 2.48 6.22 -10.84
C THR A 74 1.96 6.90 -12.11
N GLU A 75 2.17 6.30 -13.27
CA GLU A 75 1.69 6.83 -14.55
C GLU A 75 0.17 6.73 -14.74
N THR A 76 -0.48 5.81 -14.06
CA THR A 76 -1.95 5.68 -14.06
C THR A 76 -2.63 6.43 -12.92
N ASN A 77 -1.86 7.09 -12.04
CA ASN A 77 -2.34 7.71 -10.80
C ASN A 77 -3.12 6.73 -9.91
N ALA A 78 -2.74 5.46 -9.94
CA ALA A 78 -3.35 4.44 -9.09
C ALA A 78 -3.05 4.68 -7.61
N LYS A 79 -4.03 4.50 -6.74
CA LYS A 79 -3.86 4.67 -5.29
C LYS A 79 -3.14 3.46 -4.70
N VAL A 80 -1.82 3.54 -4.60
CA VAL A 80 -0.99 2.49 -3.98
C VAL A 80 -0.98 2.64 -2.47
N THR A 81 -0.99 1.53 -1.75
CA THR A 81 -0.75 1.44 -0.29
C THR A 81 0.39 0.50 0.00
N ILE A 82 1.01 0.61 1.18
CA ILE A 82 2.08 -0.29 1.61
C ILE A 82 1.59 -1.15 2.77
N GLY A 83 1.75 -2.47 2.63
CA GLY A 83 1.50 -3.46 3.66
C GLY A 83 2.74 -4.32 3.90
N THR A 84 2.74 -5.09 4.98
CA THR A 84 3.84 -5.99 5.35
C THR A 84 3.57 -7.45 5.00
N ASP A 85 2.32 -7.77 4.69
CA ASP A 85 1.84 -9.15 4.71
C ASP A 85 2.05 -9.80 6.10
N SER A 86 2.17 -11.10 6.20
CA SER A 86 2.30 -11.84 7.44
C SER A 86 3.76 -12.18 7.79
N LEU A 87 4.01 -12.57 9.05
CA LEU A 87 5.33 -13.10 9.47
C LEU A 87 5.70 -14.43 8.79
N THR A 88 4.78 -15.07 8.08
CA THR A 88 5.07 -16.27 7.29
C THR A 88 5.87 -15.93 6.03
N SER A 89 5.62 -14.77 5.46
CA SER A 89 6.25 -14.29 4.21
C SER A 89 7.17 -13.07 4.42
N ASN A 90 7.29 -12.61 5.68
CA ASN A 90 8.10 -11.46 6.03
C ASN A 90 8.75 -11.68 7.40
N TRP A 91 10.02 -11.31 7.57
CA TRP A 91 10.74 -11.45 8.84
C TRP A 91 10.43 -10.36 9.86
N GLN A 92 9.66 -9.34 9.47
CA GLN A 92 9.29 -8.21 10.33
C GLN A 92 8.01 -7.53 9.84
N LEU A 93 7.29 -6.90 10.77
CA LEU A 93 6.08 -6.13 10.46
C LEU A 93 6.38 -4.62 10.61
N SER A 94 7.21 -4.09 9.72
CA SER A 94 7.62 -2.69 9.72
C SER A 94 7.37 -2.04 8.36
N ILE A 95 6.42 -1.12 8.30
CA ILE A 95 6.14 -0.32 7.09
C ILE A 95 7.37 0.49 6.66
N TRP A 96 8.20 0.94 7.62
CA TRP A 96 9.44 1.65 7.29
C TRP A 96 10.42 0.77 6.53
N GLU A 97 10.55 -0.49 6.91
CA GLU A 97 11.42 -1.43 6.19
C GLU A 97 10.87 -1.78 4.79
N GLU A 98 9.55 -1.77 4.61
CA GLU A 98 8.96 -1.88 3.27
C GLU A 98 9.34 -0.67 2.39
N ILE A 99 9.25 0.55 2.94
CA ILE A 99 9.69 1.78 2.24
C ILE A 99 11.17 1.68 1.86
N ARG A 100 12.01 1.22 2.77
CA ARG A 100 13.46 1.04 2.51
C ARG A 100 13.71 0.03 1.40
N THR A 101 12.99 -1.07 1.39
CA THR A 101 13.06 -2.08 0.34
C THR A 101 12.67 -1.48 -1.01
N ILE A 102 11.56 -0.75 -1.10
CA ILE A 102 11.19 -0.06 -2.34
C ILE A 102 12.31 0.89 -2.77
N ARG A 103 12.81 1.74 -1.89
CA ARG A 103 13.89 2.70 -2.22
C ARG A 103 15.18 2.04 -2.68
N LYS A 104 15.52 0.90 -2.11
CA LYS A 104 16.71 0.13 -2.51
C LYS A 104 16.63 -0.35 -3.96
N TYR A 105 15.47 -0.83 -4.39
CA TYR A 105 15.28 -1.43 -5.71
C TYR A 105 14.68 -0.48 -6.74
N GLN A 106 14.01 0.59 -6.30
CA GLN A 106 13.24 1.53 -7.11
C GLN A 106 13.58 2.97 -6.72
N SER A 107 14.86 3.33 -6.84
CA SER A 107 15.43 4.60 -6.38
C SER A 107 14.80 5.86 -7.03
N TYR A 108 14.12 5.70 -8.15
CA TYR A 108 13.42 6.79 -8.84
C TYR A 108 12.16 7.28 -8.12
N LEU A 109 11.58 6.48 -7.21
CA LEU A 109 10.40 6.88 -6.45
C LEU A 109 10.79 7.87 -5.35
N PRO A 110 10.20 9.08 -5.31
CA PRO A 110 10.44 10.04 -4.22
C PRO A 110 9.99 9.48 -2.88
N LEU A 111 10.69 9.87 -1.81
CA LEU A 111 10.31 9.46 -0.45
C LEU A 111 8.91 9.93 -0.08
N GLU A 112 8.53 11.13 -0.50
CA GLU A 112 7.22 11.74 -0.26
C GLU A 112 6.09 10.88 -0.85
N THR A 113 6.31 10.29 -2.03
CA THR A 113 5.37 9.37 -2.65
C THR A 113 5.20 8.12 -1.79
N LEU A 114 6.29 7.54 -1.32
CA LEU A 114 6.26 6.35 -0.47
C LEU A 114 5.62 6.63 0.89
N LEU A 115 5.85 7.81 1.47
CA LEU A 115 5.18 8.24 2.70
C LEU A 115 3.67 8.41 2.48
N THR A 116 3.25 8.97 1.35
CA THR A 116 1.83 9.06 0.99
C THR A 116 1.20 7.66 0.90
N TRP A 117 1.87 6.71 0.26
CA TRP A 117 1.40 5.33 0.15
C TRP A 117 1.30 4.63 1.53
N ALA A 118 2.26 4.93 2.42
CA ALA A 118 2.33 4.34 3.76
C ALA A 118 1.38 4.98 4.78
N THR A 119 0.78 6.13 4.49
CA THR A 119 -0.01 6.91 5.44
C THR A 119 -1.41 7.20 4.92
N ILE A 120 -1.61 8.27 4.15
CA ILE A 120 -2.94 8.74 3.76
C ILE A 120 -3.66 7.75 2.84
N ASN A 121 -2.95 7.15 1.87
CA ASN A 121 -3.57 6.16 0.99
C ASN A 121 -4.02 4.91 1.76
N GLY A 122 -3.24 4.47 2.74
CA GLY A 122 -3.63 3.37 3.63
C GLY A 122 -4.85 3.72 4.48
N ALA A 123 -4.91 4.94 5.01
CA ALA A 123 -6.07 5.42 5.76
C ALA A 123 -7.32 5.49 4.87
N GLU A 124 -7.19 6.02 3.66
CA GLU A 124 -8.30 6.06 2.68
C GLU A 124 -8.78 4.65 2.30
N ALA A 125 -7.86 3.73 2.02
CA ALA A 125 -8.21 2.36 1.66
C ALA A 125 -9.05 1.67 2.74
N LEU A 126 -8.78 1.97 4.01
CA LEU A 126 -9.43 1.37 5.17
C LEU A 126 -10.63 2.17 5.70
N GLY A 127 -10.94 3.34 5.14
CA GLY A 127 -12.02 4.21 5.60
C GLY A 127 -11.73 4.94 6.90
N TYR A 128 -10.46 5.26 7.17
CA TYR A 128 -10.02 5.99 8.37
C TYR A 128 -9.40 7.36 8.04
N GLU A 129 -9.60 7.86 6.83
CA GLU A 129 -9.02 9.11 6.35
C GLU A 129 -9.48 10.36 7.10
N ASP A 130 -10.61 10.30 7.77
CA ASP A 130 -11.13 11.36 8.67
C ASP A 130 -10.38 11.43 10.01
N ARG A 131 -9.72 10.35 10.42
CA ARG A 131 -9.06 10.21 11.73
C ARG A 131 -7.56 10.01 11.65
N LEU A 132 -7.07 9.37 10.58
CA LEU A 132 -5.69 8.90 10.43
C LEU A 132 -5.06 9.39 9.12
N GLY A 133 -3.80 9.06 8.92
CA GLY A 133 -3.07 9.21 7.66
C GLY A 133 -2.45 10.59 7.41
N SER A 134 -2.84 11.63 8.14
CA SER A 134 -2.24 12.98 8.00
C SER A 134 -2.26 13.75 9.31
N ILE A 135 -1.29 14.70 9.46
CA ILE A 135 -1.24 15.61 10.60
C ILE A 135 -2.13 16.82 10.26
N THR A 136 -3.40 16.72 10.65
CA THR A 136 -4.41 17.75 10.38
C THR A 136 -5.25 17.96 11.65
N VAL A 137 -5.73 19.18 11.86
CA VAL A 137 -6.57 19.51 13.02
C VAL A 137 -7.79 18.58 13.06
N GLY A 138 -8.04 17.99 14.22
CA GLY A 138 -9.12 17.03 14.46
C GLY A 138 -8.75 15.56 14.26
N LYS A 139 -7.60 15.26 13.63
CA LYS A 139 -7.11 13.89 13.48
C LYS A 139 -6.17 13.45 14.61
N ARG A 140 -6.05 12.15 14.80
CA ARG A 140 -5.13 11.52 15.76
C ARG A 140 -4.35 10.39 15.08
N PRO A 141 -3.45 10.73 14.13
CA PRO A 141 -2.82 9.73 13.25
C PRO A 141 -1.78 8.85 13.97
N GLY A 142 -1.36 9.22 15.19
CA GLY A 142 -0.12 8.71 15.75
C GLY A 142 1.10 9.32 15.05
N LEU A 143 2.24 9.40 15.74
CA LEU A 143 3.47 9.94 15.19
C LEU A 143 4.61 8.94 15.35
N VAL A 144 5.39 8.79 14.29
CA VAL A 144 6.61 8.00 14.28
C VAL A 144 7.77 8.93 13.95
N LEU A 145 8.78 8.93 14.84
CA LEU A 145 10.03 9.66 14.64
C LEU A 145 11.06 8.72 13.99
N VAL A 146 11.67 9.19 12.92
CA VAL A 146 12.79 8.53 12.27
C VAL A 146 14.01 9.42 12.42
N GLU A 147 15.00 8.98 13.23
CA GLU A 147 16.20 9.73 13.55
C GLU A 147 17.39 9.16 12.78
N GLY A 148 18.18 10.02 12.14
CA GLY A 148 19.40 9.65 11.41
C GLY A 148 19.82 10.73 10.41
N GLN A 149 21.07 10.68 9.98
CA GLN A 149 21.61 11.62 8.98
C GLN A 149 21.05 11.36 7.58
N ASP A 150 20.90 10.08 7.24
CA ASP A 150 20.20 9.62 6.05
C ASP A 150 18.94 8.88 6.48
N VAL A 151 17.79 9.45 6.18
CA VAL A 151 16.47 8.94 6.60
C VAL A 151 16.25 7.47 6.19
N LEU A 152 16.90 7.00 5.15
CA LEU A 152 16.80 5.63 4.65
C LEU A 152 17.93 4.69 5.12
N SER A 153 18.86 5.19 5.93
CA SER A 153 19.96 4.37 6.48
C SER A 153 19.44 3.24 7.38
N HIS A 154 20.16 2.10 7.37
CA HIS A 154 19.89 0.98 8.28
C HIS A 154 20.12 1.32 9.76
N ASN A 155 20.87 2.38 10.04
CA ASN A 155 21.21 2.80 11.40
C ASN A 155 20.18 3.78 12.01
N ASN A 156 19.09 4.04 11.31
CA ASN A 156 18.06 4.93 11.83
C ASN A 156 17.37 4.33 13.03
N ARG A 157 17.19 5.15 14.05
CA ARG A 157 16.32 4.84 15.18
C ARG A 157 14.89 5.22 14.82
N ILE A 158 13.98 4.27 15.01
CA ILE A 158 12.55 4.48 14.76
C ILE A 158 11.84 4.36 16.10
N SER A 159 11.09 5.38 16.47
CA SER A 159 10.33 5.40 17.71
C SER A 159 8.92 5.95 17.48
N ARG A 160 7.94 5.33 18.15
CA ARG A 160 6.59 5.86 18.21
C ARG A 160 6.55 6.94 19.28
N LEU A 161 6.04 8.13 18.96
CA LEU A 161 5.93 9.26 19.87
C LEU A 161 4.59 9.27 20.62
N ILE A 162 3.48 9.01 19.90
CA ILE A 162 2.10 8.97 20.41
C ILE A 162 1.25 7.95 19.65
#